data_c966b9cea09e61e7da2d1253b35f91a5
#
_entry.id   c966b9cea09e61e7da2d1253b35f91a5
#
_cell.length_a   1.000
_cell.length_b   1.000
_cell.length_c   1.000
_cell.angle_alpha   90.00
_cell.angle_beta   90.00
_cell.angle_gamma   90.00
#
_symmetry.space_group_name_H-M   'P 1'
#
loop_
_entity.id
_entity.type
_entity.pdbx_description
1 polymer ?
#
loop_
_entity_poly.entity_id
_entity_poly.type
_entity_poly.pdbx_seq_one_letter_code
_entity_poly.pdbx_strand_id
1 'polypeptide(L)'
;MNEKEKKEKKVLVDVRDLTVKFGSRRNPFTAVDRASFRIYKGETFGLVGESGSGKTTIGRAIIRINPTAGGEIIYDGERISGKISKEKDKEVTRKIQMIFQDPMASLNERAKVDYIIAEGLLNLPKKLNKEERNRIISEALDSVGLLPEFASRFPHEFSGGQRQRIGIARAMVMNPEFIIADEPISALDVSIRAQVLNLMAKLQREMGLTYLFISHDLSVMRFICDRICVIHKGVLVELADTEELFAYPMHPYTQALLSAIPMPDPEHEKQKVLKVYDPSQHDYSVDKPKWMEIRPDHFVWANKAEFNKYKSEI
;
A
#
# COMPACT_ATOMS: atom_id res chain seq x y z
N MET A 1 -22.85 16.95 -5.50
CA MET A 1 -21.99 17.16 -4.33
C MET A 1 -21.62 18.64 -4.27
N ASN A 2 -21.95 19.32 -3.18
CA ASN A 2 -21.79 20.78 -3.05
C ASN A 2 -20.30 21.17 -3.03
N GLU A 3 -19.94 22.22 -3.77
CA GLU A 3 -18.60 22.85 -3.86
C GLU A 3 -18.04 23.38 -2.51
N LYS A 4 -18.73 23.19 -1.39
CA LYS A 4 -18.35 23.74 -0.08
C LYS A 4 -17.57 22.78 0.84
N GLU A 5 -17.23 21.56 0.44
CA GLU A 5 -16.51 20.58 1.26
C GLU A 5 -15.17 20.09 0.69
N LYS A 6 -14.48 20.89 -0.14
CA LYS A 6 -13.02 20.72 -0.30
C LYS A 6 -12.30 21.23 0.97
N LYS A 7 -12.50 20.54 2.12
CA LYS A 7 -11.54 20.61 3.20
C LYS A 7 -10.19 20.28 2.59
N GLU A 8 -9.20 21.17 2.73
CA GLU A 8 -7.82 20.86 2.34
C GLU A 8 -7.44 19.53 2.98
N LYS A 9 -7.37 18.48 2.15
CA LYS A 9 -6.99 17.14 2.59
C LYS A 9 -5.56 17.24 3.13
N LYS A 10 -5.35 16.99 4.42
CA LYS A 10 -4.02 17.04 5.05
C LYS A 10 -3.15 15.94 4.46
N VAL A 11 -2.03 16.29 3.85
CA VAL A 11 -1.03 15.33 3.37
C VAL A 11 -0.35 14.66 4.59
N LEU A 12 -0.39 13.34 4.66
CA LEU A 12 0.30 12.56 5.67
C LEU A 12 1.65 12.05 5.17
N VAL A 13 1.69 11.52 3.94
CA VAL A 13 2.93 11.05 3.30
C VAL A 13 3.10 11.77 1.98
N ASP A 14 4.26 12.40 1.76
CA ASP A 14 4.64 13.04 0.49
C ASP A 14 5.93 12.38 -0.02
N VAL A 15 5.81 11.64 -1.10
CA VAL A 15 6.94 10.98 -1.77
C VAL A 15 7.31 11.81 -2.98
N ARG A 16 8.58 12.24 -3.06
CA ARG A 16 9.09 13.12 -4.12
C ARG A 16 10.29 12.50 -4.80
N ASP A 17 10.19 12.23 -6.09
CA ASP A 17 11.25 11.70 -6.96
C ASP A 17 11.99 10.50 -6.36
N LEU A 18 11.27 9.66 -5.62
CA LEU A 18 11.83 8.52 -4.93
C LEU A 18 12.50 7.57 -5.91
N THR A 19 13.79 7.34 -5.69
CA THR A 19 14.57 6.37 -6.44
C THR A 19 15.18 5.35 -5.49
N VAL A 20 14.94 4.06 -5.77
CA VAL A 20 15.51 2.94 -5.00
C VAL A 20 16.32 2.05 -5.94
N LYS A 21 17.56 1.79 -5.54
CA LYS A 21 18.48 0.95 -6.31
C LYS A 21 19.02 -0.20 -5.47
N PHE A 22 19.16 -1.35 -6.10
CA PHE A 22 19.79 -2.54 -5.54
C PHE A 22 21.02 -2.93 -6.34
N GLY A 23 21.82 -3.84 -5.80
CA GLY A 23 23.01 -4.34 -6.44
C GLY A 23 24.27 -3.54 -6.10
N SER A 24 25.36 -3.80 -6.83
CA SER A 24 26.65 -3.15 -6.59
C SER A 24 26.72 -1.78 -7.26
N ARG A 25 27.67 -0.93 -6.83
CA ARG A 25 27.94 0.36 -7.50
C ARG A 25 28.30 0.21 -8.98
N ARG A 26 28.85 -0.95 -9.41
CA ARG A 26 29.23 -1.21 -10.80
C ARG A 26 28.07 -1.70 -11.67
N ASN A 27 27.07 -2.32 -11.06
CA ASN A 27 25.88 -2.81 -11.77
C ASN A 27 24.62 -2.58 -10.91
N PRO A 28 24.13 -1.33 -10.82
CA PRO A 28 22.93 -1.01 -10.06
C PRO A 28 21.67 -1.41 -10.83
N PHE A 29 20.75 -2.08 -10.16
CA PHE A 29 19.38 -2.29 -10.65
C PHE A 29 18.45 -1.23 -10.03
N THR A 30 17.79 -0.42 -10.86
CA THR A 30 16.81 0.58 -10.41
C THR A 30 15.45 -0.10 -10.27
N ALA A 31 15.03 -0.33 -9.05
CA ALA A 31 13.74 -0.96 -8.73
C ALA A 31 12.58 0.05 -8.68
N VAL A 32 12.88 1.32 -8.37
CA VAL A 32 11.93 2.44 -8.39
C VAL A 32 12.65 3.64 -8.99
N ASP A 33 12.06 4.27 -9.99
CA ASP A 33 12.62 5.42 -10.70
C ASP A 33 11.72 6.64 -10.56
N ARG A 34 12.16 7.62 -9.75
CA ARG A 34 11.54 8.96 -9.56
C ARG A 34 10.04 8.93 -9.28
N ALA A 35 9.60 8.00 -8.42
CA ALA A 35 8.20 7.92 -8.02
C ALA A 35 7.80 9.14 -7.17
N SER A 36 6.70 9.81 -7.55
CA SER A 36 6.16 10.97 -6.83
C SER A 36 4.66 10.84 -6.65
N PHE A 37 4.19 10.85 -5.41
CA PHE A 37 2.77 10.80 -5.03
C PHE A 37 2.55 11.28 -3.60
N ARG A 38 1.30 11.60 -3.28
CA ARG A 38 0.89 12.01 -1.93
C ARG A 38 -0.19 11.09 -1.40
N ILE A 39 -0.12 10.79 -0.12
CA ILE A 39 -1.17 10.07 0.62
C ILE A 39 -1.75 11.04 1.64
N TYR A 40 -3.09 11.16 1.64
CA TYR A 40 -3.79 12.05 2.56
C TYR A 40 -4.18 11.31 3.83
N LYS A 41 -4.29 12.06 4.94
CA LYS A 41 -4.68 11.48 6.23
C LYS A 41 -6.09 10.90 6.16
N GLY A 42 -6.22 9.63 6.60
CA GLY A 42 -7.49 8.91 6.65
C GLY A 42 -7.89 8.25 5.34
N GLU A 43 -7.08 8.37 4.23
CA GLU A 43 -7.39 7.65 2.99
C GLU A 43 -6.79 6.24 2.95
N THR A 44 -7.38 5.39 2.14
CA THR A 44 -6.77 4.16 1.64
C THR A 44 -6.22 4.41 0.24
N PHE A 45 -4.91 4.60 0.14
CA PHE A 45 -4.20 4.80 -1.13
C PHE A 45 -3.72 3.47 -1.68
N GLY A 46 -4.16 3.12 -2.88
CA GLY A 46 -3.81 1.89 -3.57
C GLY A 46 -2.54 2.01 -4.40
N LEU A 47 -1.66 1.01 -4.36
CA LEU A 47 -0.52 0.88 -5.28
C LEU A 47 -0.58 -0.47 -5.97
N VAL A 48 -0.83 -0.47 -7.28
CA VAL A 48 -1.10 -1.67 -8.08
C VAL A 48 -0.12 -1.80 -9.25
N GLY A 49 0.16 -3.05 -9.65
CA GLY A 49 1.01 -3.41 -10.77
C GLY A 49 1.44 -4.87 -10.69
N GLU A 50 2.10 -5.39 -11.72
CA GLU A 50 2.59 -6.75 -11.77
C GLU A 50 3.59 -7.10 -10.67
N SER A 51 3.81 -8.40 -10.43
CA SER A 51 4.86 -8.86 -9.52
C SER A 51 6.23 -8.34 -9.98
N GLY A 52 7.03 -7.85 -9.03
CA GLY A 52 8.34 -7.26 -9.34
C GLY A 52 8.29 -5.82 -9.87
N SER A 53 7.14 -5.16 -9.99
CA SER A 53 7.03 -3.78 -10.49
C SER A 53 7.59 -2.70 -9.53
N GLY A 54 7.95 -3.04 -8.28
CA GLY A 54 8.52 -2.10 -7.32
C GLY A 54 7.60 -1.70 -6.16
N LYS A 55 6.36 -2.21 -6.08
CA LYS A 55 5.37 -1.89 -5.03
C LYS A 55 5.89 -2.08 -3.61
N THR A 56 6.28 -3.30 -3.28
CA THR A 56 6.88 -3.65 -1.97
C THR A 56 8.14 -2.83 -1.68
N THR A 57 8.91 -2.51 -2.72
CA THR A 57 10.13 -1.68 -2.60
C THR A 57 9.79 -0.27 -2.14
N ILE A 58 8.72 0.34 -2.67
CA ILE A 58 8.21 1.65 -2.23
C ILE A 58 7.77 1.56 -0.76
N GLY A 59 6.92 0.60 -0.41
CA GLY A 59 6.47 0.40 0.97
C GLY A 59 7.63 0.25 1.95
N ARG A 60 8.62 -0.59 1.62
CA ARG A 60 9.82 -0.79 2.44
C ARG A 60 10.75 0.43 2.49
N ALA A 61 10.75 1.28 1.48
CA ALA A 61 11.47 2.55 1.53
C ALA A 61 10.79 3.55 2.48
N ILE A 62 9.46 3.62 2.50
CA ILE A 62 8.70 4.49 3.39
C ILE A 62 8.95 4.12 4.86
N ILE A 63 8.93 2.83 5.22
CA ILE A 63 9.26 2.38 6.59
C ILE A 63 10.78 2.28 6.84
N ARG A 64 11.61 2.76 5.91
CA ARG A 64 13.06 2.87 6.06
C ARG A 64 13.84 1.54 6.11
N ILE A 65 13.22 0.43 5.70
CA ILE A 65 13.93 -0.86 5.52
C ILE A 65 14.85 -0.78 4.31
N ASN A 66 14.37 -0.23 3.19
CA ASN A 66 15.20 -0.03 2.00
C ASN A 66 15.78 1.39 1.99
N PRO A 67 17.09 1.55 1.81
CA PRO A 67 17.68 2.86 1.64
C PRO A 67 17.24 3.52 0.33
N THR A 68 17.04 4.83 0.36
CA THR A 68 16.75 5.63 -0.84
C THR A 68 18.04 6.01 -1.55
N ALA A 69 18.08 5.86 -2.87
CA ALA A 69 19.21 6.30 -3.71
C ALA A 69 19.01 7.77 -4.19
N GLY A 70 17.78 8.27 -4.19
CA GLY A 70 17.43 9.65 -4.55
C GLY A 70 16.02 9.98 -4.11
N GLY A 71 15.67 11.27 -4.17
CA GLY A 71 14.38 11.77 -3.76
C GLY A 71 14.19 11.89 -2.25
N GLU A 72 12.96 12.21 -1.86
CA GLU A 72 12.60 12.45 -0.46
C GLU A 72 11.29 11.76 -0.09
N ILE A 73 11.20 11.34 1.17
CA ILE A 73 9.98 10.87 1.80
C ILE A 73 9.72 11.77 3.00
N ILE A 74 8.56 12.42 3.01
CA ILE A 74 8.11 13.33 4.05
C ILE A 74 6.89 12.71 4.72
N TYR A 75 6.89 12.64 6.04
CA TYR A 75 5.81 12.13 6.86
C TYR A 75 5.35 13.20 7.84
N ASP A 76 4.08 13.56 7.78
CA ASP A 76 3.45 14.63 8.59
C ASP A 76 4.26 15.95 8.58
N GLY A 77 4.74 16.34 7.38
CA GLY A 77 5.52 17.56 7.15
C GLY A 77 7.02 17.44 7.43
N GLU A 78 7.52 16.33 7.97
CA GLU A 78 8.92 16.15 8.29
C GLU A 78 9.59 15.08 7.40
N ARG A 79 10.80 15.36 6.91
CA ARG A 79 11.56 14.41 6.13
C ARG A 79 11.98 13.22 6.98
N ILE A 80 11.66 12.02 6.49
CA ILE A 80 12.03 10.74 7.12
C ILE A 80 13.02 9.91 6.29
N SER A 81 13.30 10.26 5.04
CA SER A 81 14.32 9.59 4.20
C SER A 81 15.74 10.02 4.57
N GLY A 82 16.73 9.13 4.34
CA GLY A 82 18.14 9.40 4.65
C GLY A 82 18.46 9.33 6.15
N LYS A 83 19.40 10.15 6.60
CA LYS A 83 19.78 10.21 8.01
C LYS A 83 18.80 11.06 8.80
N ILE A 84 18.25 10.51 9.89
CA ILE A 84 17.39 11.20 10.86
C ILE A 84 17.90 10.92 12.28
N SER A 85 17.39 11.67 13.28
CA SER A 85 17.74 11.42 14.67
C SER A 85 17.18 10.09 15.18
N LYS A 86 17.77 9.53 16.24
CA LYS A 86 17.28 8.28 16.85
C LYS A 86 15.87 8.44 17.43
N GLU A 87 15.55 9.62 17.94
CA GLU A 87 14.23 9.95 18.48
C GLU A 87 13.18 9.92 17.38
N LYS A 88 13.48 10.56 16.24
CA LYS A 88 12.59 10.56 15.07
C LYS A 88 12.44 9.17 14.47
N ASP A 89 13.49 8.39 14.41
CA ASP A 89 13.44 7.01 13.93
C ASP A 89 12.52 6.13 14.79
N LYS A 90 12.58 6.26 16.12
CA LYS A 90 11.66 5.59 17.05
C LYS A 90 10.21 6.06 16.88
N GLU A 91 10.00 7.35 16.67
CA GLU A 91 8.66 7.91 16.41
C GLU A 91 8.07 7.32 15.12
N VAL A 92 8.83 7.37 14.01
CA VAL A 92 8.43 6.82 12.70
C VAL A 92 8.12 5.32 12.83
N THR A 93 9.00 4.55 13.48
CA THR A 93 8.79 3.11 13.70
C THR A 93 7.51 2.81 14.48
N ARG A 94 7.09 3.69 15.40
CA ARG A 94 5.83 3.54 16.13
C ARG A 94 4.61 3.92 15.30
N LYS A 95 4.69 5.04 14.58
CA LYS A 95 3.56 5.62 13.85
C LYS A 95 3.28 4.95 12.52
N ILE A 96 4.29 4.36 11.90
CA ILE A 96 4.19 3.66 10.62
C ILE A 96 4.43 2.18 10.85
N GLN A 97 3.44 1.36 10.54
CA GLN A 97 3.52 -0.09 10.67
C GLN A 97 3.31 -0.80 9.33
N MET A 98 3.75 -2.06 9.24
CA MET A 98 3.60 -2.84 8.01
C MET A 98 2.94 -4.19 8.31
N ILE A 99 1.93 -4.51 7.49
CA ILE A 99 1.35 -5.84 7.40
C ILE A 99 2.01 -6.51 6.20
N PHE A 100 2.68 -7.63 6.43
CA PHE A 100 3.47 -8.33 5.42
C PHE A 100 2.61 -9.28 4.59
N GLN A 101 3.07 -9.56 3.36
CA GLN A 101 2.42 -10.39 2.36
C GLN A 101 2.17 -11.84 2.85
N ASP A 102 3.17 -12.44 3.50
CA ASP A 102 3.09 -13.82 3.99
C ASP A 102 3.01 -13.84 5.53
N PRO A 103 1.81 -14.13 6.09
CA PRO A 103 1.67 -14.24 7.53
C PRO A 103 2.46 -15.41 8.12
N MET A 104 2.73 -16.47 7.33
CA MET A 104 3.52 -17.62 7.79
C MET A 104 4.99 -17.22 7.98
N ALA A 105 5.58 -16.56 6.98
CA ALA A 105 6.97 -16.11 7.06
C ALA A 105 7.18 -14.95 8.04
N SER A 106 6.12 -14.16 8.34
CA SER A 106 6.22 -12.97 9.17
C SER A 106 6.00 -13.21 10.67
N LEU A 107 5.44 -14.36 11.05
CA LEU A 107 5.22 -14.74 12.46
C LEU A 107 6.27 -15.77 12.89
N ASN A 108 6.80 -15.57 14.09
CA ASN A 108 7.72 -16.56 14.68
C ASN A 108 6.93 -17.79 15.19
N GLU A 109 6.98 -18.89 14.45
CA GLU A 109 6.27 -20.14 14.78
C GLU A 109 6.65 -20.75 16.15
N ARG A 110 7.77 -20.33 16.74
CA ARG A 110 8.25 -20.79 18.06
C ARG A 110 7.84 -19.88 19.20
N ALA A 111 7.22 -18.74 18.90
CA ALA A 111 6.74 -17.78 19.89
C ALA A 111 5.22 -17.86 20.03
N LYS A 112 4.72 -17.62 21.25
CA LYS A 112 3.29 -17.50 21.49
C LYS A 112 2.76 -16.19 20.91
N VAL A 113 1.46 -16.16 20.63
CA VAL A 113 0.77 -15.02 20.06
C VAL A 113 0.91 -13.76 20.93
N ASP A 114 0.87 -13.89 22.26
CA ASP A 114 1.09 -12.78 23.19
C ASP A 114 2.47 -12.12 23.01
N TYR A 115 3.50 -12.94 22.83
CA TYR A 115 4.86 -12.45 22.58
C TYR A 115 4.96 -11.75 21.21
N ILE A 116 4.39 -12.36 20.16
CA ILE A 116 4.42 -11.82 18.79
C ILE A 116 3.73 -10.45 18.73
N ILE A 117 2.55 -10.31 19.35
CA ILE A 117 1.82 -9.04 19.38
C ILE A 117 2.57 -8.01 20.24
N ALA A 118 3.11 -8.44 21.39
CA ALA A 118 3.79 -7.52 22.30
C ALA A 118 5.21 -7.11 21.88
N GLU A 119 5.78 -7.70 20.83
CA GLU A 119 7.17 -7.47 20.42
C GLU A 119 7.45 -5.97 20.19
N GLY A 120 6.55 -5.27 19.51
CA GLY A 120 6.65 -3.82 19.31
C GLY A 120 6.66 -3.02 20.60
N LEU A 121 5.89 -3.45 21.61
CA LEU A 121 5.77 -2.78 22.90
C LEU A 121 7.06 -2.81 23.73
N LEU A 122 7.96 -3.78 23.47
CA LEU A 122 9.24 -3.89 24.17
C LEU A 122 10.16 -2.69 23.87
N ASN A 123 9.96 -1.99 22.78
CA ASN A 123 10.74 -0.84 22.36
C ASN A 123 10.14 0.51 22.79
N LEU A 124 9.02 0.50 23.53
CA LEU A 124 8.41 1.74 24.04
C LEU A 124 9.34 2.41 25.08
N PRO A 125 9.37 3.75 25.13
CA PRO A 125 10.17 4.49 26.12
C PRO A 125 9.79 4.16 27.56
N LYS A 126 8.49 3.94 27.81
CA LYS A 126 7.97 3.53 29.11
C LYS A 126 7.75 2.01 29.10
N LYS A 127 8.42 1.29 30.01
CA LYS A 127 8.17 -0.12 30.21
C LYS A 127 6.78 -0.30 30.80
N LEU A 128 5.97 -1.13 30.12
CA LEU A 128 4.65 -1.51 30.60
C LEU A 128 4.79 -2.59 31.68
N ASN A 129 3.94 -2.53 32.70
CA ASN A 129 3.80 -3.64 33.63
C ASN A 129 3.06 -4.81 32.95
N LYS A 130 3.02 -5.98 33.61
CA LYS A 130 2.42 -7.20 33.06
C LYS A 130 0.91 -7.03 32.78
N GLU A 131 0.20 -6.36 33.64
CA GLU A 131 -1.25 -6.15 33.52
C GLU A 131 -1.58 -5.21 32.36
N GLU A 132 -0.89 -4.08 32.26
CA GLU A 132 -1.01 -3.12 31.14
C GLU A 132 -0.73 -3.82 29.80
N ARG A 133 0.35 -4.60 29.73
CA ARG A 133 0.71 -5.35 28.52
C ARG A 133 -0.38 -6.37 28.14
N ASN A 134 -0.85 -7.16 29.09
CA ASN A 134 -1.90 -8.16 28.82
C ASN A 134 -3.20 -7.51 28.36
N ARG A 135 -3.58 -6.39 28.95
CA ARG A 135 -4.76 -5.62 28.53
C ARG A 135 -4.63 -5.17 27.06
N ILE A 136 -3.50 -4.56 26.70
CA ILE A 136 -3.24 -4.10 25.34
C ILE A 136 -3.27 -5.26 24.33
N ILE A 137 -2.71 -6.42 24.68
CA ILE A 137 -2.74 -7.61 23.83
C ILE A 137 -4.19 -8.13 23.65
N SER A 138 -4.96 -8.18 24.75
CA SER A 138 -6.37 -8.59 24.69
C SER A 138 -7.20 -7.66 23.81
N GLU A 139 -7.05 -6.36 23.98
CA GLU A 139 -7.72 -5.34 23.17
C GLU A 139 -7.33 -5.44 21.68
N ALA A 140 -6.05 -5.71 21.38
CA ALA A 140 -5.56 -5.91 20.03
C ALA A 140 -6.15 -7.17 19.37
N LEU A 141 -6.24 -8.29 20.09
CA LEU A 141 -6.86 -9.52 19.61
C LEU A 141 -8.37 -9.32 19.37
N ASP A 142 -9.06 -8.69 20.30
CA ASP A 142 -10.50 -8.42 20.20
C ASP A 142 -10.81 -7.51 18.99
N SER A 143 -9.99 -6.48 18.76
CA SER A 143 -10.13 -5.55 17.63
C SER A 143 -10.11 -6.24 16.27
N VAL A 144 -9.43 -7.39 16.16
CA VAL A 144 -9.35 -8.20 14.94
C VAL A 144 -10.31 -9.42 14.96
N GLY A 145 -11.20 -9.50 15.97
CA GLY A 145 -12.17 -10.58 16.12
C GLY A 145 -11.55 -11.93 16.48
N LEU A 146 -10.49 -11.91 17.27
CA LEU A 146 -9.87 -13.09 17.89
C LEU A 146 -10.10 -13.07 19.40
N LEU A 147 -10.33 -14.25 19.99
CA LEU A 147 -10.54 -14.36 21.42
C LEU A 147 -9.25 -14.05 22.19
N PRO A 148 -9.29 -13.30 23.30
CA PRO A 148 -8.12 -12.99 24.13
C PRO A 148 -7.36 -14.22 24.64
N GLU A 149 -8.06 -15.33 24.91
CA GLU A 149 -7.46 -16.60 25.33
C GLU A 149 -6.51 -17.22 24.28
N PHE A 150 -6.61 -16.80 23.01
CA PHE A 150 -5.70 -17.22 21.94
C PHE A 150 -4.28 -16.67 22.11
N ALA A 151 -4.08 -15.71 22.99
CA ALA A 151 -2.77 -15.13 23.32
C ALA A 151 -1.73 -16.21 23.76
N SER A 152 -2.19 -17.29 24.39
CA SER A 152 -1.33 -18.37 24.89
C SER A 152 -0.93 -19.42 23.87
N ARG A 153 -1.53 -19.40 22.66
CA ARG A 153 -1.33 -20.37 21.57
C ARG A 153 -0.16 -19.99 20.68
N PHE A 154 0.25 -20.94 19.84
CA PHE A 154 1.28 -20.76 18.81
C PHE A 154 0.67 -20.53 17.42
N PRO A 155 1.36 -19.84 16.48
CA PRO A 155 0.85 -19.58 15.15
C PRO A 155 0.39 -20.81 14.38
N HIS A 156 1.06 -21.94 14.48
CA HIS A 156 0.71 -23.18 13.79
C HIS A 156 -0.66 -23.77 14.20
N GLU A 157 -1.24 -23.33 15.32
CA GLU A 157 -2.58 -23.74 15.78
C GLU A 157 -3.73 -22.95 15.10
N PHE A 158 -3.41 -22.00 14.19
CA PHE A 158 -4.38 -21.10 13.57
C PHE A 158 -4.48 -21.33 12.07
N SER A 159 -5.67 -21.04 11.51
CA SER A 159 -5.88 -20.97 10.06
C SER A 159 -5.12 -19.78 9.44
N GLY A 160 -4.93 -19.80 8.11
CA GLY A 160 -4.27 -18.69 7.38
C GLY A 160 -4.91 -17.33 7.65
N GLY A 161 -6.24 -17.25 7.64
CA GLY A 161 -6.98 -16.03 7.96
C GLY A 161 -6.82 -15.55 9.41
N GLN A 162 -6.76 -16.47 10.36
CA GLN A 162 -6.50 -16.14 11.76
C GLN A 162 -5.06 -15.64 11.96
N ARG A 163 -4.08 -16.25 11.29
CA ARG A 163 -2.68 -15.78 11.30
C ARG A 163 -2.56 -14.38 10.71
N GLN A 164 -3.30 -14.11 9.62
CA GLN A 164 -3.35 -12.77 9.05
C GLN A 164 -3.91 -11.75 10.05
N ARG A 165 -4.97 -12.09 10.78
CA ARG A 165 -5.52 -11.26 11.85
C ARG A 165 -4.54 -11.05 13.01
N ILE A 166 -3.73 -12.04 13.37
CA ILE A 166 -2.63 -11.88 14.34
C ILE A 166 -1.59 -10.89 13.82
N GLY A 167 -1.23 -10.95 12.51
CA GLY A 167 -0.34 -9.98 11.88
C GLY A 167 -0.89 -8.56 11.88
N ILE A 168 -2.21 -8.40 11.68
CA ILE A 168 -2.90 -7.11 11.80
C ILE A 168 -2.87 -6.63 13.26
N ALA A 169 -3.21 -7.48 14.24
CA ALA A 169 -3.17 -7.14 15.67
C ALA A 169 -1.76 -6.68 16.11
N ARG A 170 -0.70 -7.35 15.62
CA ARG A 170 0.70 -6.94 15.85
C ARG A 170 1.00 -5.54 15.32
N ALA A 171 0.47 -5.17 14.17
CA ALA A 171 0.62 -3.82 13.65
C ALA A 171 -0.19 -2.80 14.46
N MET A 172 -1.41 -3.17 14.86
CA MET A 172 -2.35 -2.30 15.58
C MET A 172 -1.92 -1.97 17.01
N VAL A 173 -1.20 -2.88 17.69
CA VAL A 173 -0.80 -2.73 19.09
C VAL A 173 0.06 -1.48 19.36
N MET A 174 0.72 -0.97 18.32
CA MET A 174 1.54 0.25 18.37
C MET A 174 0.71 1.53 18.23
N ASN A 175 -0.60 1.42 18.04
CA ASN A 175 -1.52 2.53 17.76
C ASN A 175 -0.98 3.42 16.61
N PRO A 176 -0.79 2.85 15.42
CA PRO A 176 -0.18 3.56 14.29
C PRO A 176 -1.13 4.62 13.72
N GLU A 177 -0.59 5.58 12.99
CA GLU A 177 -1.36 6.52 12.17
C GLU A 177 -1.38 6.08 10.69
N PHE A 178 -0.36 5.33 10.27
CA PHE A 178 -0.19 4.87 8.89
C PHE A 178 0.21 3.41 8.84
N ILE A 179 -0.47 2.63 8.00
CA ILE A 179 -0.21 1.22 7.79
C ILE A 179 0.08 0.95 6.31
N ILE A 180 1.20 0.28 6.06
CA ILE A 180 1.52 -0.27 4.75
C ILE A 180 1.06 -1.73 4.73
N ALA A 181 0.03 -2.02 3.96
CA ALA A 181 -0.51 -3.36 3.78
C ALA A 181 0.05 -3.95 2.47
N ASP A 182 1.09 -4.77 2.58
CA ASP A 182 1.78 -5.36 1.43
C ASP A 182 1.14 -6.71 1.09
N GLU A 183 0.30 -6.73 0.06
CA GLU A 183 -0.48 -7.90 -0.40
C GLU A 183 -1.18 -8.68 0.73
N PRO A 184 -1.94 -8.02 1.62
CA PRO A 184 -2.38 -8.60 2.88
C PRO A 184 -3.38 -9.75 2.75
N ILE A 185 -3.86 -10.03 1.55
CA ILE A 185 -4.88 -11.06 1.27
C ILE A 185 -4.47 -12.05 0.18
N SER A 186 -3.28 -11.93 -0.41
CA SER A 186 -2.86 -12.72 -1.57
C SER A 186 -2.82 -14.23 -1.30
N ALA A 187 -2.44 -14.63 -0.08
CA ALA A 187 -2.32 -16.02 0.35
C ALA A 187 -3.62 -16.60 0.95
N LEU A 188 -4.75 -15.90 0.89
CA LEU A 188 -6.01 -16.29 1.53
C LEU A 188 -7.06 -16.76 0.53
N ASP A 189 -7.94 -17.67 0.97
CA ASP A 189 -9.12 -18.08 0.23
C ASP A 189 -10.12 -16.94 0.02
N VAL A 190 -10.91 -16.97 -1.04
CA VAL A 190 -11.82 -15.89 -1.45
C VAL A 190 -12.75 -15.42 -0.34
N SER A 191 -13.37 -16.34 0.42
CA SER A 191 -14.28 -16.01 1.53
C SER A 191 -13.56 -15.31 2.68
N ILE A 192 -12.32 -15.70 2.95
CA ILE A 192 -11.48 -15.12 3.99
C ILE A 192 -10.93 -13.75 3.58
N ARG A 193 -10.60 -13.57 2.29
CA ARG A 193 -10.20 -12.25 1.74
C ARG A 193 -11.24 -11.17 2.06
N ALA A 194 -12.51 -11.43 1.78
CA ALA A 194 -13.58 -10.47 2.06
C ALA A 194 -13.69 -10.11 3.55
N GLN A 195 -13.52 -11.08 4.44
CA GLN A 195 -13.55 -10.84 5.89
C GLN A 195 -12.37 -9.94 6.34
N VAL A 196 -11.16 -10.19 5.82
CA VAL A 196 -9.97 -9.39 6.16
C VAL A 196 -10.09 -7.98 5.60
N LEU A 197 -10.59 -7.79 4.37
CA LEU A 197 -10.83 -6.47 3.78
C LEU A 197 -11.86 -5.67 4.59
N ASN A 198 -12.97 -6.30 4.97
CA ASN A 198 -13.99 -5.67 5.81
C ASN A 198 -13.44 -5.27 7.18
N LEU A 199 -12.59 -6.12 7.78
CA LEU A 199 -11.89 -5.81 9.03
C LEU A 199 -10.99 -4.57 8.86
N MET A 200 -10.17 -4.52 7.81
CA MET A 200 -9.27 -3.39 7.56
C MET A 200 -10.06 -2.09 7.31
N ALA A 201 -11.14 -2.14 6.53
CA ALA A 201 -12.01 -1.00 6.31
C ALA A 201 -12.73 -0.56 7.61
N LYS A 202 -13.10 -1.49 8.49
CA LYS A 202 -13.65 -1.17 9.82
C LYS A 202 -12.62 -0.44 10.68
N LEU A 203 -11.40 -0.98 10.78
CA LEU A 203 -10.32 -0.39 11.57
C LEU A 203 -9.95 1.02 11.05
N GLN A 204 -9.94 1.22 9.72
CA GLN A 204 -9.71 2.54 9.12
C GLN A 204 -10.75 3.56 9.62
N ARG A 205 -12.04 3.22 9.55
CA ARG A 205 -13.12 4.14 9.96
C ARG A 205 -13.13 4.42 11.46
N GLU A 206 -12.92 3.37 12.28
CA GLU A 206 -13.03 3.48 13.75
C GLU A 206 -11.82 4.20 14.37
N MET A 207 -10.63 4.00 13.79
CA MET A 207 -9.37 4.52 14.33
C MET A 207 -8.78 5.68 13.52
N GLY A 208 -9.40 6.06 12.40
CA GLY A 208 -8.91 7.11 11.52
C GLY A 208 -7.57 6.77 10.86
N LEU A 209 -7.34 5.47 10.59
CA LEU A 209 -6.09 4.99 9.98
C LEU A 209 -5.94 5.47 8.54
N THR A 210 -4.70 5.65 8.13
CA THR A 210 -4.33 5.85 6.74
C THR A 210 -3.66 4.59 6.23
N TYR A 211 -4.00 4.14 5.01
CA TYR A 211 -3.39 2.95 4.42
C TYR A 211 -2.63 3.27 3.12
N LEU A 212 -1.46 2.62 2.96
CA LEU A 212 -0.92 2.28 1.64
C LEU A 212 -1.23 0.81 1.39
N PHE A 213 -2.21 0.55 0.54
CA PHE A 213 -2.65 -0.80 0.19
C PHE A 213 -1.97 -1.25 -1.08
N ILE A 214 -1.10 -2.24 -1.00
CA ILE A 214 -0.35 -2.79 -2.13
C ILE A 214 -1.03 -4.09 -2.58
N SER A 215 -1.33 -4.21 -3.87
CA SER A 215 -1.90 -5.41 -4.47
C SER A 215 -1.51 -5.52 -5.94
N HIS A 216 -1.66 -6.71 -6.50
CA HIS A 216 -1.65 -6.93 -7.96
C HIS A 216 -3.08 -7.08 -8.53
N ASP A 217 -4.10 -7.10 -7.68
CA ASP A 217 -5.51 -7.32 -8.05
C ASP A 217 -6.30 -6.00 -7.99
N LEU A 218 -6.59 -5.43 -9.17
CA LEU A 218 -7.35 -4.20 -9.31
C LEU A 218 -8.81 -4.34 -8.84
N SER A 219 -9.41 -5.52 -8.92
CA SER A 219 -10.79 -5.72 -8.47
C SER A 219 -10.92 -5.52 -6.96
N VAL A 220 -9.93 -5.98 -6.21
CA VAL A 220 -9.82 -5.75 -4.77
C VAL A 220 -9.60 -4.27 -4.46
N MET A 221 -8.74 -3.60 -5.26
CA MET A 221 -8.43 -2.18 -5.07
C MET A 221 -9.67 -1.30 -5.22
N ARG A 222 -10.54 -1.60 -6.19
CA ARG A 222 -11.81 -0.88 -6.38
C ARG A 222 -12.69 -0.90 -5.15
N PHE A 223 -12.66 -1.99 -4.40
CA PHE A 223 -13.49 -2.16 -3.21
C PHE A 223 -13.00 -1.38 -1.99
N ILE A 224 -11.67 -1.20 -1.82
CA ILE A 224 -11.11 -0.69 -0.57
C ILE A 224 -10.40 0.66 -0.72
N CYS A 225 -9.92 1.03 -1.92
CA CYS A 225 -9.10 2.21 -2.12
C CYS A 225 -9.92 3.44 -2.52
N ASP A 226 -9.55 4.61 -1.99
CA ASP A 226 -10.08 5.90 -2.40
C ASP A 226 -9.43 6.37 -3.70
N ARG A 227 -8.10 6.19 -3.81
CA ARG A 227 -7.28 6.53 -4.99
C ARG A 227 -6.34 5.39 -5.30
N ILE A 228 -6.03 5.20 -6.58
CA ILE A 228 -5.15 4.12 -7.05
C ILE A 228 -4.03 4.70 -7.91
N CYS A 229 -2.81 4.29 -7.59
CA CYS A 229 -1.62 4.55 -8.37
C CYS A 229 -1.13 3.26 -9.03
N VAL A 230 -0.94 3.30 -10.33
CA VAL A 230 -0.46 2.17 -11.15
C VAL A 230 1.04 2.29 -11.36
N ILE A 231 1.78 1.22 -11.07
CA ILE A 231 3.23 1.16 -11.28
C ILE A 231 3.61 0.06 -12.26
N HIS A 232 4.46 0.39 -13.22
CA HIS A 232 5.02 -0.57 -14.18
C HIS A 232 6.55 -0.47 -14.20
N LYS A 233 7.25 -1.59 -13.96
CA LYS A 233 8.73 -1.67 -13.98
C LYS A 233 9.45 -0.52 -13.27
N GLY A 234 8.97 -0.17 -12.08
CA GLY A 234 9.57 0.88 -11.24
C GLY A 234 9.12 2.30 -11.51
N VAL A 235 8.29 2.53 -12.53
CA VAL A 235 7.77 3.85 -12.91
C VAL A 235 6.27 3.93 -12.61
N LEU A 236 5.83 5.01 -11.97
CA LEU A 236 4.41 5.30 -11.84
C LEU A 236 3.86 5.75 -13.19
N VAL A 237 2.81 5.07 -13.65
CA VAL A 237 2.24 5.32 -14.99
C VAL A 237 0.91 6.04 -14.96
N GLU A 238 0.11 5.85 -13.92
CA GLU A 238 -1.17 6.53 -13.75
C GLU A 238 -1.58 6.62 -12.28
N LEU A 239 -2.24 7.70 -11.89
CA LEU A 239 -2.82 7.92 -10.56
C LEU A 239 -4.13 8.67 -10.71
N ALA A 240 -5.21 8.13 -10.15
CA ALA A 240 -6.48 8.83 -10.11
C ALA A 240 -7.32 8.39 -8.90
N ASP A 241 -8.43 9.06 -8.67
CA ASP A 241 -9.52 8.58 -7.84
C ASP A 241 -9.99 7.21 -8.36
N THR A 242 -10.39 6.29 -7.49
CA THR A 242 -10.68 4.91 -7.88
C THR A 242 -11.72 4.82 -8.99
N GLU A 243 -12.88 5.49 -8.83
CA GLU A 243 -13.93 5.42 -9.85
C GLU A 243 -13.52 6.13 -11.16
N GLU A 244 -12.73 7.20 -11.07
CA GLU A 244 -12.16 7.89 -12.23
C GLU A 244 -11.21 6.98 -13.02
N LEU A 245 -10.31 6.25 -12.32
CA LEU A 245 -9.38 5.32 -12.97
C LEU A 245 -10.10 4.18 -13.71
N PHE A 246 -11.19 3.68 -13.12
CA PHE A 246 -11.98 2.62 -13.75
C PHE A 246 -12.83 3.10 -14.91
N ALA A 247 -13.34 4.34 -14.84
CA ALA A 247 -14.16 4.92 -15.90
C ALA A 247 -13.34 5.45 -17.07
N TYR A 248 -12.19 6.05 -16.78
CA TYR A 248 -11.35 6.78 -17.75
C TYR A 248 -9.86 6.42 -17.62
N PRO A 249 -9.47 5.13 -17.81
CA PRO A 249 -8.05 4.74 -17.79
C PRO A 249 -7.34 5.32 -19.01
N MET A 250 -6.29 6.11 -18.79
CA MET A 250 -5.56 6.80 -19.86
C MET A 250 -4.35 6.01 -20.35
N HIS A 251 -3.50 5.55 -19.43
CA HIS A 251 -2.29 4.85 -19.80
C HIS A 251 -2.60 3.45 -20.38
N PRO A 252 -2.02 3.04 -21.50
CA PRO A 252 -2.29 1.73 -22.12
C PRO A 252 -2.04 0.54 -21.22
N TYR A 253 -1.06 0.63 -20.32
CA TYR A 253 -0.82 -0.41 -19.31
C TYR A 253 -1.97 -0.52 -18.30
N THR A 254 -2.53 0.59 -17.85
CA THR A 254 -3.72 0.59 -16.98
C THR A 254 -4.92 -0.04 -17.69
N GLN A 255 -5.12 0.30 -18.96
CA GLN A 255 -6.18 -0.29 -19.79
C GLN A 255 -5.99 -1.80 -19.95
N ALA A 256 -4.74 -2.26 -20.13
CA ALA A 256 -4.44 -3.70 -20.20
C ALA A 256 -4.75 -4.42 -18.87
N LEU A 257 -4.33 -3.85 -17.73
CA LEU A 257 -4.65 -4.41 -16.40
C LEU A 257 -6.17 -4.48 -16.16
N LEU A 258 -6.91 -3.42 -16.46
CA LEU A 258 -8.36 -3.38 -16.30
C LEU A 258 -9.06 -4.36 -17.24
N SER A 259 -8.54 -4.53 -18.46
CA SER A 259 -9.09 -5.51 -19.41
C SER A 259 -8.92 -6.95 -18.92
N ALA A 260 -8.00 -7.23 -18.03
CA ALA A 260 -7.76 -8.56 -17.47
C ALA A 260 -8.67 -8.92 -16.29
N ILE A 261 -9.42 -7.95 -15.72
CA ILE A 261 -10.33 -8.21 -14.60
C ILE A 261 -11.49 -9.09 -15.09
N PRO A 262 -11.76 -10.28 -14.50
CA PRO A 262 -12.88 -11.13 -14.90
C PRO A 262 -14.22 -10.42 -14.75
N MET A 263 -15.11 -10.58 -15.72
CA MET A 263 -16.48 -10.10 -15.62
C MET A 263 -17.37 -11.12 -14.92
N PRO A 264 -18.31 -10.69 -14.06
CA PRO A 264 -19.22 -11.61 -13.39
C PRO A 264 -20.15 -12.38 -14.35
N ASP A 265 -20.45 -11.78 -15.51
CA ASP A 265 -21.28 -12.39 -16.54
C ASP A 265 -20.44 -13.25 -17.49
N PRO A 266 -20.66 -14.60 -17.56
CA PRO A 266 -19.90 -15.49 -18.42
C PRO A 266 -20.04 -15.21 -19.93
N GLU A 267 -21.18 -14.64 -20.37
CA GLU A 267 -21.38 -14.33 -21.79
C GLU A 267 -20.60 -13.08 -22.20
N HIS A 268 -20.59 -12.06 -21.37
CA HIS A 268 -19.76 -10.87 -21.57
C HIS A 268 -18.27 -11.20 -21.46
N GLU A 269 -17.88 -12.09 -20.53
CA GLU A 269 -16.48 -12.53 -20.40
C GLU A 269 -15.96 -13.23 -21.66
N LYS A 270 -16.78 -14.05 -22.35
CA LYS A 270 -16.40 -14.72 -23.62
C LYS A 270 -16.16 -13.73 -24.78
N GLN A 271 -16.84 -12.59 -24.77
CA GLN A 271 -16.74 -11.57 -25.82
C GLN A 271 -15.66 -10.51 -25.51
N LYS A 272 -15.07 -10.57 -24.33
CA LYS A 272 -14.09 -9.61 -23.86
C LYS A 272 -12.79 -9.69 -24.65
N VAL A 273 -12.35 -8.55 -25.16
CA VAL A 273 -11.05 -8.43 -25.83
C VAL A 273 -10.01 -8.02 -24.81
N LEU A 274 -9.06 -8.91 -24.56
CA LEU A 274 -7.91 -8.60 -23.68
C LEU A 274 -6.98 -7.62 -24.41
N LYS A 275 -6.69 -6.49 -23.76
CA LYS A 275 -5.66 -5.56 -24.23
C LYS A 275 -4.30 -6.02 -23.74
N VAL A 276 -3.36 -6.12 -24.66
CA VAL A 276 -1.96 -6.43 -24.33
C VAL A 276 -1.15 -5.14 -24.39
N TYR A 277 -0.43 -4.85 -23.31
CA TYR A 277 0.44 -3.68 -23.26
C TYR A 277 1.77 -4.01 -23.95
N ASP A 278 2.13 -3.23 -24.97
CA ASP A 278 3.42 -3.26 -25.63
C ASP A 278 4.16 -1.95 -25.37
N PRO A 279 5.27 -1.96 -24.59
CA PRO A 279 6.07 -0.75 -24.34
C PRO A 279 6.63 -0.10 -25.61
N SER A 280 6.77 -0.82 -26.72
CA SER A 280 7.31 -0.29 -27.98
C SER A 280 6.37 0.73 -28.67
N GLN A 281 5.11 0.81 -28.25
CA GLN A 281 4.17 1.82 -28.73
C GLN A 281 4.53 3.25 -28.28
N HIS A 282 5.42 3.38 -27.28
CA HIS A 282 5.86 4.67 -26.77
C HIS A 282 7.18 5.09 -27.43
N ASP A 283 7.19 6.23 -28.08
CA ASP A 283 8.43 6.84 -28.58
C ASP A 283 8.89 7.97 -27.64
N TYR A 284 9.85 7.65 -26.80
CA TYR A 284 10.46 8.58 -25.86
C TYR A 284 11.88 9.02 -26.28
N SER A 285 12.25 8.80 -27.54
CA SER A 285 13.57 9.14 -28.07
C SER A 285 13.81 10.64 -28.12
N VAL A 286 12.81 11.41 -28.51
CA VAL A 286 12.89 12.87 -28.66
C VAL A 286 12.20 13.60 -27.51
N ASP A 287 10.94 13.25 -27.21
CA ASP A 287 10.16 13.87 -26.14
C ASP A 287 9.97 12.89 -24.98
N LYS A 288 10.69 13.13 -23.89
CA LYS A 288 10.65 12.27 -22.72
C LYS A 288 9.35 12.42 -21.95
N PRO A 289 8.79 11.32 -21.44
CA PRO A 289 7.56 11.36 -20.68
C PRO A 289 7.75 12.11 -19.35
N LYS A 290 6.66 12.69 -18.88
CA LYS A 290 6.58 13.41 -17.61
C LYS A 290 5.32 13.01 -16.88
N TRP A 291 5.32 13.19 -15.58
CA TRP A 291 4.16 13.05 -14.72
C TRP A 291 3.27 14.29 -14.90
N MET A 292 2.12 14.16 -15.56
CA MET A 292 1.26 15.28 -15.94
C MET A 292 -0.16 15.04 -15.47
N GLU A 293 -0.78 16.11 -14.96
CA GLU A 293 -2.17 16.12 -14.57
C GLU A 293 -3.06 16.32 -15.80
N ILE A 294 -3.90 15.34 -16.11
CA ILE A 294 -4.80 15.36 -17.28
C ILE A 294 -6.22 15.83 -16.92
N ARG A 295 -6.66 15.55 -15.71
CA ARG A 295 -7.89 16.04 -15.06
C ARG A 295 -7.58 16.33 -13.59
N PRO A 296 -8.41 17.03 -12.85
CA PRO A 296 -8.19 17.27 -11.42
C PRO A 296 -7.89 15.97 -10.65
N ASP A 297 -6.72 15.90 -10.01
CA ASP A 297 -6.21 14.75 -9.27
C ASP A 297 -6.01 13.45 -10.12
N HIS A 298 -6.09 13.53 -11.46
CA HIS A 298 -5.79 12.44 -12.38
C HIS A 298 -4.47 12.70 -13.12
N PHE A 299 -3.47 11.90 -12.83
CA PHE A 299 -2.11 12.04 -13.37
C PHE A 299 -1.75 10.86 -14.26
N VAL A 300 -1.02 11.13 -15.33
CA VAL A 300 -0.55 10.13 -16.28
C VAL A 300 0.92 10.39 -16.65
N TRP A 301 1.68 9.31 -16.81
CA TRP A 301 3.04 9.34 -17.32
C TRP A 301 3.00 9.32 -18.85
N ALA A 302 3.28 10.45 -19.49
CA ALA A 302 3.14 10.62 -20.93
C ALA A 302 4.09 11.68 -21.48
N ASN A 303 4.46 11.57 -22.77
CA ASN A 303 5.04 12.68 -23.49
C ASN A 303 3.95 13.66 -23.97
N LYS A 304 4.31 14.78 -24.61
CA LYS A 304 3.34 15.79 -25.05
C LYS A 304 2.34 15.25 -26.07
N ALA A 305 2.80 14.40 -27.00
CA ALA A 305 1.95 13.85 -28.05
C ALA A 305 0.90 12.91 -27.45
N GLU A 306 1.32 12.00 -26.56
CA GLU A 306 0.43 11.09 -25.83
C GLU A 306 -0.55 11.85 -24.94
N PHE A 307 -0.07 12.86 -24.21
CA PHE A 307 -0.92 13.69 -23.37
C PHE A 307 -2.02 14.40 -24.17
N ASN A 308 -1.70 14.96 -25.33
CA ASN A 308 -2.69 15.59 -26.20
C ASN A 308 -3.69 14.57 -26.76
N LYS A 309 -3.22 13.36 -27.11
CA LYS A 309 -4.08 12.26 -27.52
C LYS A 309 -5.06 11.88 -26.40
N TYR A 310 -4.56 11.59 -25.20
CA TYR A 310 -5.40 11.23 -24.05
C TYR A 310 -6.41 12.33 -23.71
N LYS A 311 -6.00 13.59 -23.83
CA LYS A 311 -6.89 14.74 -23.59
C LYS A 311 -8.00 14.87 -24.64
N SER A 312 -7.80 14.38 -25.85
CA SER A 312 -8.82 14.38 -26.90
C SER A 312 -9.82 13.21 -26.79
N GLU A 313 -9.50 12.20 -25.98
CA GLU A 313 -10.35 11.02 -25.74
C GLU A 313 -11.33 11.21 -24.56
N ILE A 314 -11.23 12.33 -23.85
CA ILE A 314 -12.07 12.73 -22.70
C ILE A 314 -13.13 13.74 -23.13
#